data_d95ce35362a3d8c4da75fbedc1292d5c
#
_entry.id   d95ce35362a3d8c4da75fbedc1292d5c
#
_cell.length_a   1.000
_cell.length_b   1.000
_cell.length_c   1.000
_cell.angle_alpha   90.00
_cell.angle_beta   90.00
_cell.angle_gamma   90.00
#
_symmetry.space_group_name_H-M   'P 1'
#
loop_
_entity.id
_entity.type
_entity.pdbx_description
1 polymer ?
#
loop_
_entity_poly.entity_id
_entity_poly.type
_entity_poly.pdbx_seq_one_letter_code
_entity_poly.pdbx_strand_id
1 'polypeptide(L)'
;GYSSAASDVYKRQDMQIGRGEPVQDTARVLSRYLNGIMIRTFEQSEVEALAEYGSIPIINGLTDFCHPCQVLADLMTIREFKGKLEGLKMCFIGDGNNMMNSLIVGGLKTGMSVSAACPEGYDPDPRVLDFAKEYDCFELCRAPLEAAKDADVIITDVWASMGQEL
;
A
#
# COMPACT_ATOMS: atom_id res chain seq x y z
N GLY A 1 -20.27 -10.20 -25.64
CA GLY A 1 -19.20 -9.24 -25.42
C GLY A 1 -19.32 -8.68 -24.03
N TYR A 2 -18.34 -8.97 -23.19
CA TYR A 2 -18.24 -8.30 -21.91
C TYR A 2 -17.80 -6.85 -22.22
N SER A 3 -18.72 -5.91 -22.08
CA SER A 3 -18.38 -4.50 -21.95
C SER A 3 -17.59 -4.41 -20.63
N SER A 4 -16.27 -4.34 -20.73
CA SER A 4 -15.49 -3.79 -19.62
C SER A 4 -16.04 -2.38 -19.41
N ALA A 5 -16.71 -2.16 -18.26
CA ALA A 5 -16.95 -0.81 -17.82
C ALA A 5 -15.57 -0.13 -17.83
N ALA A 6 -15.38 0.81 -18.74
CA ALA A 6 -14.15 1.55 -18.82
C ALA A 6 -13.98 2.26 -17.48
N SER A 7 -13.03 1.82 -16.67
CA SER A 7 -12.57 2.61 -15.55
C SER A 7 -11.76 3.74 -16.16
N ASP A 8 -12.35 4.91 -16.27
CA ASP A 8 -11.62 6.10 -16.66
C ASP A 8 -10.66 6.46 -15.53
N VAL A 9 -9.36 6.24 -15.75
CA VAL A 9 -8.32 6.70 -14.84
C VAL A 9 -8.10 8.18 -15.11
N TYR A 10 -8.79 9.02 -14.36
CA TYR A 10 -8.55 10.46 -14.39
C TYR A 10 -7.32 10.79 -13.55
N LYS A 11 -6.35 11.46 -14.15
CA LYS A 11 -5.25 12.04 -13.40
C LYS A 11 -5.79 13.24 -12.63
N ARG A 12 -5.45 13.37 -11.34
CA ARG A 12 -5.86 14.49 -10.46
C ARG A 12 -5.64 15.86 -11.11
N GLN A 13 -4.61 16.02 -11.93
CA GLN A 13 -4.27 17.26 -12.63
C GLN A 13 -5.31 17.71 -13.66
N ASP A 14 -6.11 16.78 -14.17
CA ASP A 14 -7.13 17.01 -15.21
C ASP A 14 -8.53 17.19 -14.61
N MET A 15 -8.68 16.96 -13.30
CA MET A 15 -9.96 17.09 -12.58
C MET A 15 -10.00 18.37 -11.74
N GLN A 16 -11.20 18.87 -11.46
CA GLN A 16 -11.42 20.01 -10.56
C GLN A 16 -11.10 19.68 -9.09
N ILE A 17 -10.87 18.42 -8.77
CA ILE A 17 -10.46 17.97 -7.43
C ILE A 17 -9.13 18.67 -7.08
N GLY A 18 -9.15 19.52 -6.07
CA GLY A 18 -8.00 20.32 -5.65
C GLY A 18 -7.91 21.74 -6.23
N ARG A 19 -8.91 22.17 -7.02
CA ARG A 19 -9.04 23.58 -7.48
C ARG A 19 -10.00 24.40 -6.63
N GLY A 20 -10.15 24.04 -5.35
CA GLY A 20 -10.97 24.78 -4.38
C GLY A 20 -12.30 24.12 -4.01
N GLU A 21 -12.68 23.00 -4.65
CA GLU A 21 -13.82 22.22 -4.21
C GLU A 21 -13.43 21.28 -3.07
N PRO A 22 -14.18 21.26 -1.95
CA PRO A 22 -13.93 20.34 -0.85
C PRO A 22 -14.07 18.87 -1.29
N VAL A 23 -13.17 18.00 -0.82
CA VAL A 23 -13.21 16.55 -1.13
C VAL A 23 -14.56 15.92 -0.76
N GLN A 24 -15.18 16.41 0.31
CA GLN A 24 -16.49 15.95 0.79
C GLN A 24 -17.60 16.16 -0.24
N ASP A 25 -17.60 17.29 -0.94
CA ASP A 25 -18.61 17.60 -1.95
C ASP A 25 -18.36 16.77 -3.22
N THR A 26 -17.11 16.68 -3.64
CA THR A 26 -16.71 15.77 -4.72
C THR A 26 -17.12 14.32 -4.44
N ALA A 27 -16.90 13.80 -3.22
CA ALA A 27 -17.28 12.45 -2.82
C ALA A 27 -18.80 12.21 -2.96
N ARG A 28 -19.62 13.17 -2.48
CA ARG A 28 -21.08 13.10 -2.56
C ARG A 28 -21.60 13.15 -4.00
N VAL A 29 -21.01 14.01 -4.82
CA VAL A 29 -21.38 14.15 -6.23
C VAL A 29 -21.03 12.88 -7.01
N LEU A 30 -19.78 12.40 -6.91
CA LEU A 30 -19.33 11.22 -7.62
C LEU A 30 -20.09 9.96 -7.22
N SER A 31 -20.55 9.86 -5.97
CA SER A 31 -21.40 8.77 -5.50
C SER A 31 -22.75 8.66 -6.21
N ARG A 32 -23.18 9.71 -6.90
CA ARG A 32 -24.43 9.72 -7.70
C ARG A 32 -24.24 9.21 -9.13
N TYR A 33 -23.00 9.15 -9.61
CA TYR A 33 -22.65 8.81 -10.99
C TYR A 33 -21.89 7.50 -11.14
N LEU A 34 -21.16 7.09 -10.08
CA LEU A 34 -20.22 5.98 -10.13
C LEU A 34 -20.64 4.86 -9.16
N ASN A 35 -20.19 3.64 -9.45
CA ASN A 35 -20.39 2.48 -8.59
C ASN A 35 -19.18 2.20 -7.67
N GLY A 36 -18.07 2.89 -7.87
CA GLY A 36 -16.85 2.81 -7.10
C GLY A 36 -15.79 3.74 -7.67
N ILE A 37 -14.82 4.12 -6.87
CA ILE A 37 -13.70 4.98 -7.25
C ILE A 37 -12.39 4.29 -6.89
N MET A 38 -11.46 4.19 -7.85
CA MET A 38 -10.06 3.93 -7.57
C MET A 38 -9.31 5.25 -7.66
N ILE A 39 -8.54 5.56 -6.61
CA ILE A 39 -7.77 6.80 -6.55
C ILE A 39 -6.29 6.51 -6.26
N ARG A 40 -5.42 7.25 -6.93
CA ARG A 40 -3.99 7.36 -6.64
C ARG A 40 -3.69 8.83 -6.35
N THR A 41 -3.23 9.11 -5.15
CA THR A 41 -2.94 10.46 -4.66
C THR A 41 -1.74 10.43 -3.73
N PHE A 42 -1.26 11.60 -3.27
CA PHE A 42 -0.23 11.66 -2.24
C PHE A 42 -0.82 11.50 -0.84
N GLU A 43 -1.80 12.33 -0.50
CA GLU A 43 -2.33 12.43 0.85
C GLU A 43 -3.26 11.26 1.19
N GLN A 44 -2.91 10.46 2.17
CA GLN A 44 -3.79 9.40 2.70
C GLN A 44 -5.15 9.95 3.15
N SER A 45 -5.17 11.15 3.74
CA SER A 45 -6.38 11.82 4.21
C SER A 45 -7.40 12.10 3.11
N GLU A 46 -6.97 12.26 1.86
CA GLU A 46 -7.91 12.44 0.72
C GLU A 46 -8.70 11.15 0.46
N VAL A 47 -8.03 9.99 0.52
CA VAL A 47 -8.68 8.68 0.35
C VAL A 47 -9.66 8.41 1.48
N GLU A 48 -9.26 8.72 2.71
CA GLU A 48 -10.10 8.59 3.90
C GLU A 48 -11.34 9.48 3.82
N ALA A 49 -11.17 10.74 3.43
CA ALA A 49 -12.28 11.67 3.25
C ALA A 49 -13.24 11.21 2.14
N LEU A 50 -12.73 10.72 1.01
CA LEU A 50 -13.59 10.15 -0.04
C LEU A 50 -14.40 8.96 0.48
N ALA A 51 -13.80 8.09 1.31
CA ALA A 51 -14.48 6.95 1.88
C ALA A 51 -15.50 7.34 2.97
N GLU A 52 -15.19 8.38 3.76
CA GLU A 52 -16.09 8.87 4.83
C GLU A 52 -17.34 9.54 4.28
N TYR A 53 -17.18 10.42 3.27
CA TYR A 53 -18.25 11.25 2.74
C TYR A 53 -18.92 10.67 1.50
N GLY A 54 -18.33 9.68 0.86
CA GLY A 54 -18.91 8.93 -0.25
C GLY A 54 -19.85 7.82 0.24
N SER A 55 -20.73 7.35 -0.66
CA SER A 55 -21.61 6.20 -0.41
C SER A 55 -21.28 4.99 -1.31
N ILE A 56 -20.14 5.03 -1.98
CA ILE A 56 -19.64 3.99 -2.90
C ILE A 56 -18.25 3.52 -2.45
N PRO A 57 -17.83 2.30 -2.83
CA PRO A 57 -16.50 1.81 -2.50
C PRO A 57 -15.37 2.70 -3.03
N ILE A 58 -14.41 2.99 -2.16
CA ILE A 58 -13.17 3.70 -2.52
C ILE A 58 -12.01 2.73 -2.44
N ILE A 59 -11.29 2.58 -3.55
CA ILE A 59 -10.12 1.71 -3.67
C ILE A 59 -8.88 2.59 -3.65
N ASN A 60 -8.05 2.42 -2.62
CA ASN A 60 -6.75 3.08 -2.56
C ASN A 60 -5.80 2.41 -3.55
N GLY A 61 -5.52 3.07 -4.66
CA GLY A 61 -4.54 2.64 -5.66
C GLY A 61 -3.11 2.87 -5.20
N LEU A 62 -2.85 4.01 -4.54
CA LEU A 62 -1.58 4.36 -3.91
C LEU A 62 -1.73 5.70 -3.18
N THR A 63 -1.10 5.79 -2.01
CA THR A 63 -0.83 7.05 -1.31
C THR A 63 0.63 7.10 -0.84
N ASP A 64 1.03 8.21 -0.22
CA ASP A 64 2.32 8.35 0.47
C ASP A 64 2.46 7.35 1.64
N PHE A 65 1.34 6.98 2.26
CA PHE A 65 1.30 6.06 3.40
C PHE A 65 1.29 4.59 3.01
N CYS A 66 0.53 4.21 1.97
CA CYS A 66 0.37 2.80 1.60
C CYS A 66 0.04 2.56 0.12
N HIS A 67 0.32 1.34 -0.35
CA HIS A 67 0.02 0.84 -1.69
C HIS A 67 -0.66 -0.54 -1.64
N PRO A 68 -1.91 -0.63 -1.15
CA PRO A 68 -2.56 -1.91 -0.90
C PRO A 68 -2.76 -2.76 -2.16
N CYS A 69 -3.03 -2.14 -3.31
CA CYS A 69 -3.21 -2.87 -4.58
C CYS A 69 -1.94 -3.62 -5.00
N GLN A 70 -0.76 -3.01 -4.80
CA GLN A 70 0.51 -3.67 -5.12
C GLN A 70 0.76 -4.86 -4.19
N VAL A 71 0.53 -4.68 -2.90
CA VAL A 71 0.71 -5.78 -1.93
C VAL A 71 -0.22 -6.96 -2.21
N LEU A 72 -1.47 -6.70 -2.61
CA LEU A 72 -2.38 -7.78 -3.02
C LEU A 72 -1.86 -8.52 -4.25
N ALA A 73 -1.25 -7.81 -5.22
CA ALA A 73 -0.63 -8.43 -6.39
C ALA A 73 0.60 -9.26 -6.00
N ASP A 74 1.44 -8.76 -5.08
CA ASP A 74 2.61 -9.46 -4.58
C ASP A 74 2.20 -10.74 -3.84
N LEU A 75 1.23 -10.66 -2.93
CA LEU A 75 0.69 -11.81 -2.21
C LEU A 75 0.05 -12.85 -3.15
N MET A 76 -0.66 -12.40 -4.19
CA MET A 76 -1.20 -13.28 -5.21
C MET A 76 -0.08 -14.02 -5.96
N THR A 77 0.97 -13.31 -6.36
CA THR A 77 2.15 -13.87 -7.01
C THR A 77 2.84 -14.88 -6.11
N ILE A 78 3.08 -14.53 -4.84
CA ILE A 78 3.69 -15.46 -3.87
C ILE A 78 2.86 -16.74 -3.77
N ARG A 79 1.54 -16.61 -3.65
CA ARG A 79 0.64 -17.76 -3.56
C ARG A 79 0.67 -18.63 -4.82
N GLU A 80 0.76 -18.02 -6.01
CA GLU A 80 0.87 -18.75 -7.28
C GLU A 80 2.16 -19.56 -7.37
N PHE A 81 3.29 -19.01 -6.92
CA PHE A 81 4.60 -19.67 -6.99
C PHE A 81 4.88 -20.63 -5.82
N LYS A 82 4.40 -20.32 -4.62
CA LYS A 82 4.67 -21.09 -3.40
C LYS A 82 3.50 -21.97 -2.96
N GLY A 83 2.32 -21.81 -3.56
CA GLY A 83 1.10 -22.58 -3.26
C GLY A 83 0.37 -22.13 -1.99
N LYS A 84 0.98 -21.31 -1.15
CA LYS A 84 0.44 -20.81 0.12
C LYS A 84 1.02 -19.45 0.47
N LEU A 85 0.52 -18.83 1.54
CA LEU A 85 1.10 -17.64 2.18
C LEU A 85 1.50 -17.95 3.62
N GLU A 86 0.59 -18.56 4.37
CA GLU A 86 0.78 -18.88 5.79
C GLU A 86 2.07 -19.67 6.04
N GLY A 87 2.84 -19.20 7.03
CA GLY A 87 4.09 -19.82 7.47
C GLY A 87 5.29 -19.57 6.54
N LEU A 88 5.16 -18.80 5.45
CA LEU A 88 6.30 -18.34 4.67
C LEU A 88 6.94 -17.11 5.34
N LYS A 89 8.24 -16.93 5.11
CA LYS A 89 8.99 -15.73 5.50
C LYS A 89 9.16 -14.81 4.31
N MET A 90 8.63 -13.59 4.41
CA MET A 90 8.84 -12.50 3.47
C MET A 90 9.85 -11.51 4.03
N CYS A 91 10.84 -11.12 3.24
CA CYS A 91 11.83 -10.12 3.58
C CYS A 91 11.69 -8.90 2.64
N PHE A 92 11.61 -7.71 3.20
CA PHE A 92 11.72 -6.47 2.45
C PHE A 92 13.05 -5.77 2.75
N ILE A 93 13.75 -5.31 1.70
CA ILE A 93 15.01 -4.59 1.81
C ILE A 93 14.87 -3.27 1.04
N GLY A 94 14.95 -2.15 1.75
CA GLY A 94 14.78 -0.80 1.19
C GLY A 94 14.34 0.22 2.23
N ASP A 95 13.89 1.38 1.76
CA ASP A 95 13.37 2.43 2.62
C ASP A 95 12.02 2.03 3.26
N GLY A 96 11.77 2.53 4.47
CA GLY A 96 10.49 2.36 5.18
C GLY A 96 9.37 3.21 4.56
N ASN A 97 9.13 3.03 3.27
CA ASN A 97 8.16 3.75 2.47
C ASN A 97 6.75 3.13 2.49
N ASN A 98 5.85 3.65 1.66
CA ASN A 98 4.48 3.15 1.52
C ASN A 98 4.41 1.66 1.12
N MET A 99 5.41 1.15 0.38
CA MET A 99 5.48 -0.26 0.02
C MET A 99 5.83 -1.13 1.23
N MET A 100 6.88 -0.75 1.98
CA MET A 100 7.25 -1.47 3.21
C MET A 100 6.10 -1.46 4.22
N ASN A 101 5.44 -0.30 4.42
CA ASN A 101 4.26 -0.17 5.28
C ASN A 101 3.18 -1.20 4.91
N SER A 102 2.88 -1.29 3.64
CA SER A 102 1.82 -2.17 3.14
C SER A 102 2.20 -3.64 3.18
N LEU A 103 3.46 -3.98 2.88
CA LEU A 103 3.98 -5.35 2.91
C LEU A 103 4.02 -5.90 4.33
N ILE A 104 4.40 -5.08 5.32
CA ILE A 104 4.35 -5.46 6.74
C ILE A 104 2.91 -5.86 7.11
N VAL A 105 1.95 -4.97 6.84
CA VAL A 105 0.54 -5.22 7.18
C VAL A 105 -0.03 -6.42 6.42
N GLY A 106 0.20 -6.48 5.10
CA GLY A 106 -0.33 -7.55 4.25
C GLY A 106 0.26 -8.92 4.59
N GLY A 107 1.57 -8.99 4.80
CA GLY A 107 2.27 -10.21 5.16
C GLY A 107 1.79 -10.76 6.52
N LEU A 108 1.78 -9.91 7.55
CA LEU A 108 1.35 -10.32 8.90
C LEU A 108 -0.12 -10.77 8.93
N LYS A 109 -1.02 -10.03 8.27
CA LYS A 109 -2.45 -10.40 8.19
C LYS A 109 -2.71 -11.71 7.45
N THR A 110 -1.81 -12.12 6.57
CA THR A 110 -1.92 -13.39 5.81
C THR A 110 -1.15 -14.55 6.45
N GLY A 111 -0.65 -14.38 7.67
CA GLY A 111 0.04 -15.41 8.43
C GLY A 111 1.48 -15.67 7.99
N MET A 112 2.09 -14.73 7.28
CA MET A 112 3.50 -14.77 6.96
C MET A 112 4.33 -14.22 8.12
N SER A 113 5.58 -14.69 8.25
CA SER A 113 6.61 -13.97 9.01
C SER A 113 7.18 -12.86 8.13
N VAL A 114 7.42 -11.69 8.70
CA VAL A 114 7.94 -10.54 7.96
C VAL A 114 9.22 -10.03 8.60
N SER A 115 10.29 -9.98 7.82
CA SER A 115 11.52 -9.27 8.17
C SER A 115 11.70 -8.06 7.26
N ALA A 116 12.12 -6.95 7.84
CA ALA A 116 12.38 -5.72 7.11
C ALA A 116 13.78 -5.20 7.44
N ALA A 117 14.52 -4.77 6.42
CA ALA A 117 15.80 -4.09 6.60
C ALA A 117 15.75 -2.73 5.89
N CYS A 118 15.93 -1.67 6.68
CA CYS A 118 16.01 -0.31 6.17
C CYS A 118 17.21 0.43 6.80
N PRO A 119 17.77 1.45 6.12
CA PRO A 119 18.79 2.30 6.68
C PRO A 119 18.28 3.07 7.91
N GLU A 120 19.20 3.52 8.74
CA GLU A 120 18.87 4.39 9.86
C GLU A 120 18.25 5.70 9.37
N GLY A 121 17.13 6.11 9.99
CA GLY A 121 16.38 7.30 9.59
C GLY A 121 15.33 7.05 8.49
N TYR A 122 15.27 5.84 7.93
CA TYR A 122 14.30 5.44 6.92
C TYR A 122 13.37 4.34 7.45
N ASP A 123 12.92 4.50 8.69
CA ASP A 123 12.02 3.52 9.33
C ASP A 123 10.61 3.56 8.73
N PRO A 124 9.88 2.43 8.79
CA PRO A 124 8.46 2.41 8.48
C PRO A 124 7.66 3.37 9.37
N ASP A 125 6.46 3.74 8.91
CA ASP A 125 5.57 4.62 9.68
C ASP A 125 5.34 4.06 11.08
N PRO A 126 5.41 4.88 12.14
CA PRO A 126 5.20 4.45 13.51
C PRO A 126 3.87 3.71 13.75
N ARG A 127 2.80 4.07 13.03
CA ARG A 127 1.50 3.39 13.11
C ARG A 127 1.58 1.94 12.64
N VAL A 128 2.41 1.69 11.62
CA VAL A 128 2.63 0.34 11.09
C VAL A 128 3.51 -0.48 12.05
N LEU A 129 4.51 0.15 12.65
CA LEU A 129 5.34 -0.50 13.66
C LEU A 129 4.54 -0.83 14.92
N ASP A 130 3.63 0.05 15.33
CA ASP A 130 2.73 -0.22 16.46
C ASP A 130 1.77 -1.38 16.16
N PHE A 131 1.21 -1.44 14.95
CA PHE A 131 0.43 -2.59 14.50
C PHE A 131 1.25 -3.88 14.50
N ALA A 132 2.50 -3.83 14.03
CA ALA A 132 3.37 -5.01 13.95
C ALA A 132 3.76 -5.58 15.32
N LYS A 133 3.70 -4.80 16.41
CA LYS A 133 3.94 -5.27 17.77
C LYS A 133 2.91 -6.30 18.28
N GLU A 134 1.75 -6.37 17.63
CA GLU A 134 0.73 -7.39 17.93
C GLU A 134 1.13 -8.79 17.40
N TYR A 135 2.22 -8.88 16.63
CA TYR A 135 2.68 -10.10 15.94
C TYR A 135 4.10 -10.48 16.39
N ASP A 136 4.27 -11.69 16.91
CA ASP A 136 5.59 -12.23 17.30
C ASP A 136 6.49 -12.59 16.12
N CYS A 137 5.98 -12.51 14.88
CA CYS A 137 6.64 -12.91 13.65
C CYS A 137 7.10 -11.72 12.78
N PHE A 138 7.26 -10.54 13.38
CA PHE A 138 7.82 -9.35 12.73
C PHE A 138 9.21 -9.02 13.29
N GLU A 139 10.15 -8.73 12.38
CA GLU A 139 11.51 -8.30 12.71
C GLU A 139 11.92 -7.09 11.86
N LEU A 140 12.39 -6.04 12.52
CA LEU A 140 13.02 -4.89 11.87
C LEU A 140 14.50 -4.85 12.25
N CYS A 141 15.38 -4.86 11.23
CA CYS A 141 16.81 -4.79 11.43
C CYS A 141 17.50 -3.80 10.48
N ARG A 142 18.82 -3.63 10.64
CA ARG A 142 19.62 -2.75 9.77
C ARG A 142 20.51 -3.52 8.79
N ALA A 143 20.68 -4.83 9.01
CA ALA A 143 21.53 -5.67 8.20
C ALA A 143 20.71 -6.45 7.17
N PRO A 144 20.81 -6.11 5.86
CA PRO A 144 20.03 -6.78 4.82
C PRO A 144 20.23 -8.30 4.76
N LEU A 145 21.45 -8.76 5.01
CA LEU A 145 21.75 -10.20 4.98
C LEU A 145 21.13 -10.96 6.16
N GLU A 146 20.99 -10.32 7.32
CA GLU A 146 20.30 -10.89 8.48
C GLU A 146 18.79 -10.97 8.21
N ALA A 147 18.18 -9.90 7.70
CA ALA A 147 16.77 -9.90 7.34
C ALA A 147 16.44 -10.97 6.29
N ALA A 148 17.30 -11.13 5.27
CA ALA A 148 17.10 -12.06 4.18
C ALA A 148 17.33 -13.53 4.57
N LYS A 149 17.91 -13.77 5.74
CA LYS A 149 18.21 -15.14 6.18
C LYS A 149 16.92 -15.97 6.28
N ASP A 150 16.96 -17.15 5.64
CA ASP A 150 15.85 -18.11 5.59
C ASP A 150 14.55 -17.54 5.01
N ALA A 151 14.62 -16.44 4.24
CA ALA A 151 13.46 -15.87 3.57
C ALA A 151 13.04 -16.72 2.36
N ASP A 152 11.73 -17.01 2.28
CA ASP A 152 11.12 -17.65 1.12
C ASP A 152 10.93 -16.69 -0.04
N VAL A 153 10.78 -15.41 0.28
CA VAL A 153 10.53 -14.32 -0.66
C VAL A 153 11.32 -13.09 -0.23
N ILE A 154 12.03 -12.49 -1.19
CA ILE A 154 12.74 -11.21 -0.98
C ILE A 154 12.12 -10.19 -1.93
N ILE A 155 11.74 -9.03 -1.38
CA ILE A 155 11.15 -7.91 -2.10
C ILE A 155 12.02 -6.68 -1.88
N THR A 156 12.19 -5.89 -2.92
CA THR A 156 12.82 -4.58 -2.89
C THR A 156 12.02 -3.63 -3.76
N ASP A 157 12.19 -2.34 -3.55
CA ASP A 157 11.54 -1.28 -4.31
C ASP A 157 12.58 -0.36 -4.96
N VAL A 158 12.15 0.75 -5.55
CA VAL A 158 13.01 1.75 -6.18
C VAL A 158 13.95 2.42 -5.16
N TRP A 159 15.08 2.93 -5.64
CA TRP A 159 16.09 3.58 -4.79
C TRP A 159 15.67 4.95 -4.25
N ALA A 160 14.75 5.64 -4.95
CA ALA A 160 14.18 6.91 -4.52
C ALA A 160 12.66 6.83 -4.59
N SER A 161 11.99 7.03 -3.46
CA SER A 161 10.53 7.08 -3.38
C SER A 161 9.97 8.34 -4.04
N MET A 162 8.69 8.31 -4.43
CA MET A 162 8.00 9.49 -5.00
C MET A 162 8.17 10.71 -4.10
N GLY A 163 8.61 11.84 -4.70
CA GLY A 163 8.85 13.12 -4.00
C GLY A 163 10.22 13.23 -3.34
N GLN A 164 11.09 12.22 -3.47
CA GLN A 164 12.49 12.24 -3.00
C GLN A 164 13.49 12.23 -4.17
N GLU A 165 13.00 12.45 -5.38
CA GLU A 165 13.83 12.61 -6.57
C GLU A 165 14.63 13.92 -6.45
N LEU A 166 15.97 13.81 -6.41
CA LEU A 166 16.91 14.93 -6.42
C LEU A 166 17.08 15.47 -7.86
#